data_7a64de4bfb2e57d45274b32af0f7fb97
#
_entry.id   7a64de4bfb2e57d45274b32af0f7fb97
#
_cell.length_a   1.000
_cell.length_b   1.000
_cell.length_c   1.000
_cell.angle_alpha   90.00
_cell.angle_beta   90.00
_cell.angle_gamma   90.00
#
_symmetry.space_group_name_H-M   'P 1'
#
loop_
_entity.id
_entity.type
_entity.pdbx_description
1 polymer ?
#
loop_
_entity_poly.entity_id
_entity_poly.type
_entity_poly.pdbx_seq_one_letter_code
_entity_poly.pdbx_strand_id
1 'polypeptide(L)'
;MGNDIASAKSKLEVALMPEPMNRPCHALTVDLEDYFHTETAAQGVSRAEWEIQPSRIESSTSRLLDLLDRNAVHATFFVLGWVAKRFPVLIEEIHQRGHEVGCHSLNHQLVCRISPREFHETTREAKDLIESIIEEPIQGYRAPNFSILPGYEWAFETLADLGFLYDSSVHPIRHPLYSNPDAPRGPYHVAGGRLMELPIATWRLAGHNLSAGGGAYLRLLPYQYIQRGLKAWEKHMQTPAMVYLHPWELDPNQPRIPLSFKSTIRQTWGTSAMEAKLQRLFEQFHFAPVRDAYKSLLGDKEFLPRKTPFQLTEQVKQVAG
;
A
#
# COMPACT_ATOMS: atom_id res chain seq x y z
N MET A 1 -6.24 28.66 -72.98
CA MET A 1 -6.89 27.40 -72.58
C MET A 1 -5.89 26.63 -71.73
N GLY A 2 -5.91 26.77 -70.49
CA GLY A 2 -5.02 26.10 -69.54
C GLY A 2 -5.74 25.96 -68.23
N ASN A 3 -6.08 24.73 -67.87
CA ASN A 3 -6.74 24.38 -66.62
C ASN A 3 -5.68 24.26 -65.51
N ASP A 4 -5.64 25.18 -64.59
CA ASP A 4 -4.93 25.04 -63.35
C ASP A 4 -5.87 24.52 -62.23
N ILE A 5 -5.78 23.26 -61.95
CA ILE A 5 -6.42 22.64 -60.80
C ILE A 5 -5.47 22.81 -59.63
N ALA A 6 -5.73 23.81 -58.80
CA ALA A 6 -5.02 24.05 -57.58
C ALA A 6 -5.41 22.98 -56.53
N SER A 7 -4.48 22.11 -56.23
CA SER A 7 -4.54 21.12 -55.15
C SER A 7 -4.66 21.81 -53.80
N ALA A 8 -5.83 21.76 -53.21
CA ALA A 8 -6.03 22.12 -51.81
C ALA A 8 -5.40 21.05 -50.91
N LYS A 9 -4.19 21.27 -50.47
CA LYS A 9 -3.58 20.50 -49.34
C LYS A 9 -4.27 20.91 -48.06
N SER A 10 -5.21 20.11 -47.58
CA SER A 10 -5.71 20.16 -46.25
C SER A 10 -4.56 19.82 -45.28
N LYS A 11 -4.02 20.84 -44.65
CA LYS A 11 -3.16 20.64 -43.48
C LYS A 11 -4.05 20.16 -42.35
N LEU A 12 -4.05 18.84 -42.07
CA LEU A 12 -4.45 18.33 -40.79
C LEU A 12 -3.43 18.90 -39.78
N GLU A 13 -3.82 19.92 -39.04
CA GLU A 13 -3.16 20.27 -37.75
C GLU A 13 -3.39 19.09 -36.83
N VAL A 14 -2.42 18.19 -36.73
CA VAL A 14 -2.30 17.30 -35.58
C VAL A 14 -2.05 18.23 -34.40
N ALA A 15 -3.07 18.47 -33.61
CA ALA A 15 -2.93 19.13 -32.33
C ALA A 15 -1.87 18.34 -31.56
N LEU A 16 -0.68 18.90 -31.42
CA LEU A 16 0.35 18.43 -30.54
C LEU A 16 -0.27 18.39 -29.15
N MET A 17 -0.61 17.18 -28.68
CA MET A 17 -0.93 16.99 -27.28
C MET A 17 0.27 17.56 -26.51
N PRO A 18 0.03 18.44 -25.52
CA PRO A 18 1.14 18.94 -24.71
C PRO A 18 1.93 17.74 -24.19
N GLU A 19 3.26 17.79 -24.37
CA GLU A 19 4.15 16.79 -23.77
C GLU A 19 3.69 16.55 -22.34
N PRO A 20 3.61 15.28 -21.85
CA PRO A 20 3.17 15.02 -20.50
C PRO A 20 4.10 15.83 -19.59
N MET A 21 3.56 16.89 -18.98
CA MET A 21 4.29 17.63 -17.97
C MET A 21 4.85 16.57 -17.03
N ASN A 22 6.16 16.57 -16.82
CA ASN A 22 6.89 15.63 -15.97
C ASN A 22 6.43 15.81 -14.51
N ARG A 23 5.15 15.42 -14.27
CA ARG A 23 4.57 15.48 -12.93
C ARG A 23 5.20 14.36 -12.12
N PRO A 24 5.59 14.62 -10.87
CA PRO A 24 6.09 13.59 -10.00
C PRO A 24 5.10 12.42 -9.92
N CYS A 25 5.61 11.20 -10.07
CA CYS A 25 4.81 9.99 -9.86
C CYS A 25 4.97 9.56 -8.41
N HIS A 26 3.87 9.43 -7.68
CA HIS A 26 3.84 9.00 -6.28
C HIS A 26 3.56 7.51 -6.19
N ALA A 27 3.91 6.89 -5.06
CA ALA A 27 3.54 5.50 -4.79
C ALA A 27 2.16 5.45 -4.12
N LEU A 28 1.24 4.67 -4.71
CA LEU A 28 -0.01 4.29 -4.09
C LEU A 28 0.12 2.88 -3.52
N THR A 29 -0.25 2.74 -2.25
CA THR A 29 -0.18 1.44 -1.57
C THR A 29 -1.49 1.12 -0.87
N VAL A 30 -1.80 -0.17 -0.77
CA VAL A 30 -3.00 -0.69 -0.15
C VAL A 30 -2.60 -1.74 0.87
N ASP A 31 -2.94 -1.53 2.13
CA ASP A 31 -2.79 -2.56 3.14
C ASP A 31 -4.05 -3.44 3.07
N LEU A 32 -3.87 -4.67 2.53
CA LEU A 32 -4.96 -5.58 2.22
C LEU A 32 -5.41 -6.32 3.49
N GLU A 33 -6.28 -5.66 4.21
CA GLU A 33 -6.88 -6.14 5.45
C GLU A 33 -8.37 -5.82 5.52
N ASP A 34 -9.11 -6.62 6.29
CA ASP A 34 -10.53 -6.40 6.54
C ASP A 34 -10.76 -5.42 7.70
N TYR A 35 -11.97 -4.89 7.84
CA TYR A 35 -12.35 -3.91 8.85
C TYR A 35 -12.09 -4.36 10.30
N PHE A 36 -12.01 -5.67 10.55
CA PHE A 36 -11.77 -6.25 11.87
C PHE A 36 -10.30 -6.55 12.17
N HIS A 37 -9.37 -6.38 11.22
CA HIS A 37 -7.93 -6.60 11.45
C HIS A 37 -7.24 -5.43 12.14
N THR A 38 -7.87 -4.25 12.17
CA THR A 38 -7.26 -3.02 12.69
C THR A 38 -7.05 -3.06 14.21
N GLU A 39 -6.06 -2.34 14.75
CA GLU A 39 -5.88 -2.17 16.21
C GLU A 39 -7.09 -1.49 16.87
N THR A 40 -7.86 -0.70 16.13
CA THR A 40 -9.12 -0.14 16.64
C THR A 40 -10.15 -1.24 16.83
N ALA A 41 -10.28 -2.14 15.87
CA ALA A 41 -11.21 -3.26 15.90
C ALA A 41 -10.83 -4.29 16.97
N ALA A 42 -9.55 -4.46 17.28
CA ALA A 42 -9.06 -5.36 18.32
C ALA A 42 -9.59 -5.04 19.73
N GLN A 43 -10.19 -3.85 19.93
CA GLN A 43 -10.90 -3.51 21.18
C GLN A 43 -12.23 -4.27 21.33
N GLY A 44 -12.81 -4.77 20.26
CA GLY A 44 -14.10 -5.45 20.27
C GLY A 44 -14.13 -6.80 19.55
N VAL A 45 -13.09 -7.15 18.80
CA VAL A 45 -12.94 -8.44 18.10
C VAL A 45 -11.53 -8.95 18.33
N SER A 46 -11.40 -10.07 19.02
CA SER A 46 -10.11 -10.73 19.21
C SER A 46 -9.67 -11.45 17.93
N ARG A 47 -8.37 -11.74 17.82
CA ARG A 47 -7.84 -12.49 16.67
C ARG A 47 -8.45 -13.89 16.54
N ALA A 48 -8.78 -14.55 17.66
CA ALA A 48 -9.43 -15.85 17.67
C ALA A 48 -10.84 -15.83 17.05
N GLU A 49 -11.45 -14.65 16.97
CA GLU A 49 -12.78 -14.45 16.41
C GLU A 49 -12.77 -14.04 14.94
N TRP A 50 -11.61 -13.85 14.32
CA TRP A 50 -11.52 -13.44 12.90
C TRP A 50 -12.20 -14.42 11.95
N GLU A 51 -12.08 -15.73 12.23
CA GLU A 51 -12.67 -16.80 11.37
C GLU A 51 -14.21 -16.75 11.31
N ILE A 52 -14.85 -16.20 12.33
CA ILE A 52 -16.32 -16.11 12.40
C ILE A 52 -16.84 -14.72 12.03
N GLN A 53 -15.96 -13.74 11.78
CA GLN A 53 -16.40 -12.42 11.34
C GLN A 53 -16.89 -12.48 9.88
N PRO A 54 -18.00 -11.79 9.56
CA PRO A 54 -18.44 -11.66 8.18
C PRO A 54 -17.43 -10.81 7.38
N SER A 55 -16.60 -11.47 6.59
CA SER A 55 -15.58 -10.79 5.78
C SER A 55 -16.21 -9.89 4.73
N ARG A 56 -15.56 -8.75 4.50
CA ARG A 56 -15.89 -7.77 3.48
C ARG A 56 -14.73 -7.54 2.51
N ILE A 57 -13.65 -8.31 2.68
CA ILE A 57 -12.39 -8.08 1.96
C ILE A 57 -12.57 -8.17 0.44
N GLU A 58 -13.26 -9.18 -0.06
CA GLU A 58 -13.48 -9.36 -1.50
C GLU A 58 -14.30 -8.21 -2.09
N SER A 59 -15.45 -7.88 -1.48
CA SER A 59 -16.34 -6.84 -1.99
C SER A 59 -15.73 -5.43 -1.90
N SER A 60 -14.99 -5.13 -0.82
CA SER A 60 -14.32 -3.83 -0.67
C SER A 60 -13.10 -3.72 -1.57
N THR A 61 -12.35 -4.80 -1.77
CA THR A 61 -11.21 -4.83 -2.69
C THR A 61 -11.66 -4.75 -4.15
N SER A 62 -12.68 -5.51 -4.56
CA SER A 62 -13.25 -5.40 -5.92
C SER A 62 -13.66 -3.97 -6.25
N ARG A 63 -14.36 -3.29 -5.32
CA ARG A 63 -14.73 -1.88 -5.49
C ARG A 63 -13.52 -0.97 -5.66
N LEU A 64 -12.44 -1.21 -4.91
CA LEU A 64 -11.19 -0.46 -5.04
C LEU A 64 -10.52 -0.74 -6.39
N LEU A 65 -10.40 -2.01 -6.78
CA LEU A 65 -9.82 -2.41 -8.07
C LEU A 65 -10.55 -1.77 -9.24
N ASP A 66 -11.88 -1.77 -9.23
CA ASP A 66 -12.68 -1.11 -10.27
C ASP A 66 -12.45 0.41 -10.31
N LEU A 67 -12.22 1.05 -9.15
CA LEU A 67 -11.87 2.46 -9.10
C LEU A 67 -10.46 2.71 -9.70
N LEU A 68 -9.50 1.86 -9.39
CA LEU A 68 -8.14 1.94 -9.91
C LEU A 68 -8.12 1.74 -11.43
N ASP A 69 -8.82 0.73 -11.94
CA ASP A 69 -8.93 0.44 -13.38
C ASP A 69 -9.54 1.61 -14.16
N ARG A 70 -10.65 2.19 -13.66
CA ARG A 70 -11.30 3.36 -14.28
C ARG A 70 -10.37 4.57 -14.40
N ASN A 71 -9.36 4.66 -13.54
CA ASN A 71 -8.40 5.76 -13.52
C ASN A 71 -7.04 5.39 -14.11
N ALA A 72 -6.88 4.16 -14.64
CA ALA A 72 -5.61 3.61 -15.13
C ALA A 72 -4.47 3.75 -14.08
N VAL A 73 -4.78 3.50 -12.80
CA VAL A 73 -3.85 3.57 -11.68
C VAL A 73 -3.52 2.16 -11.22
N HIS A 74 -2.23 1.84 -11.12
CA HIS A 74 -1.76 0.64 -10.43
C HIS A 74 -1.22 1.01 -9.04
N ALA A 75 -1.25 0.05 -8.12
CA ALA A 75 -0.84 0.22 -6.74
C ALA A 75 -0.03 -0.98 -6.25
N THR A 76 0.64 -0.85 -5.11
CA THR A 76 1.23 -1.97 -4.39
C THR A 76 0.27 -2.42 -3.29
N PHE A 77 -0.10 -3.69 -3.28
CA PHE A 77 -0.92 -4.29 -2.24
C PHE A 77 -0.03 -5.05 -1.25
N PHE A 78 0.07 -4.55 -0.04
CA PHE A 78 0.70 -5.27 1.06
C PHE A 78 -0.30 -6.24 1.67
N VAL A 79 -0.09 -7.52 1.41
CA VAL A 79 -1.04 -8.59 1.69
C VAL A 79 -0.79 -9.21 3.06
N LEU A 80 -1.83 -9.26 3.88
CA LEU A 80 -1.82 -10.02 5.13
C LEU A 80 -1.84 -11.52 4.82
N GLY A 81 -0.94 -12.30 5.41
CA GLY A 81 -0.86 -13.74 5.16
C GLY A 81 -2.14 -14.48 5.52
N TRP A 82 -2.86 -14.05 6.56
CA TRP A 82 -4.20 -14.57 6.89
C TRP A 82 -5.19 -14.38 5.73
N VAL A 83 -5.15 -13.22 5.05
CA VAL A 83 -5.99 -12.95 3.86
C VAL A 83 -5.54 -13.82 2.69
N ALA A 84 -4.24 -13.92 2.45
CA ALA A 84 -3.70 -14.77 1.39
C ALA A 84 -4.12 -16.23 1.54
N LYS A 85 -4.08 -16.76 2.77
CA LYS A 85 -4.50 -18.15 3.07
C LYS A 85 -5.99 -18.38 2.80
N ARG A 86 -6.83 -17.39 3.10
CA ARG A 86 -8.29 -17.52 3.05
C ARG A 86 -8.88 -17.14 1.68
N PHE A 87 -8.24 -16.21 0.99
CA PHE A 87 -8.71 -15.64 -0.27
C PHE A 87 -7.61 -15.64 -1.34
N PRO A 88 -7.01 -16.81 -1.68
CA PRO A 88 -5.89 -16.85 -2.62
C PRO A 88 -6.28 -16.34 -4.01
N VAL A 89 -7.50 -16.60 -4.47
CA VAL A 89 -8.01 -16.11 -5.76
C VAL A 89 -8.03 -14.57 -5.83
N LEU A 90 -8.33 -13.90 -4.72
CA LEU A 90 -8.29 -12.44 -4.66
C LEU A 90 -6.87 -11.91 -4.85
N ILE A 91 -5.86 -12.60 -4.29
CA ILE A 91 -4.47 -12.19 -4.43
C ILE A 91 -3.98 -12.38 -5.87
N GLU A 92 -4.37 -13.50 -6.47
CA GLU A 92 -4.10 -13.78 -7.88
C GLU A 92 -4.76 -12.73 -8.79
N GLU A 93 -6.03 -12.37 -8.55
CA GLU A 93 -6.73 -11.32 -9.30
C GLU A 93 -6.01 -9.96 -9.20
N ILE A 94 -5.59 -9.54 -7.99
CA ILE A 94 -4.82 -8.31 -7.78
C ILE A 94 -3.56 -8.32 -8.64
N HIS A 95 -2.81 -9.42 -8.62
CA HIS A 95 -1.59 -9.57 -9.40
C HIS A 95 -1.86 -9.55 -10.90
N GLN A 96 -2.88 -10.29 -11.40
CA GLN A 96 -3.26 -10.36 -12.81
C GLN A 96 -3.75 -9.02 -13.37
N ARG A 97 -4.32 -8.15 -12.53
CA ARG A 97 -4.67 -6.76 -12.90
C ARG A 97 -3.45 -5.82 -12.93
N GLY A 98 -2.21 -6.35 -12.79
CA GLY A 98 -0.95 -5.60 -12.93
C GLY A 98 -0.50 -4.84 -11.69
N HIS A 99 -1.18 -5.01 -10.56
CA HIS A 99 -0.74 -4.44 -9.29
C HIS A 99 0.49 -5.16 -8.75
N GLU A 100 1.32 -4.44 -7.99
CA GLU A 100 2.42 -5.04 -7.26
C GLU A 100 1.89 -5.66 -5.97
N VAL A 101 2.40 -6.84 -5.61
CA VAL A 101 2.08 -7.53 -4.36
C VAL A 101 3.29 -7.49 -3.43
N GLY A 102 3.07 -7.13 -2.17
CA GLY A 102 4.04 -7.15 -1.08
C GLY A 102 3.48 -7.87 0.14
N CYS A 103 4.27 -7.95 1.23
CA CYS A 103 3.90 -8.64 2.47
C CYS A 103 3.48 -7.66 3.56
N HIS A 104 2.37 -7.97 4.26
CA HIS A 104 1.88 -7.23 5.43
C HIS A 104 1.85 -8.08 6.70
N SER A 105 2.91 -8.86 6.97
CA SER A 105 2.96 -9.88 8.04
C SER A 105 2.00 -11.06 7.82
N LEU A 106 2.07 -12.06 8.73
CA LEU A 106 1.19 -13.22 8.68
C LEU A 106 -0.18 -12.94 9.29
N ASN A 107 -0.22 -12.42 10.53
CA ASN A 107 -1.41 -12.31 11.36
C ASN A 107 -1.59 -10.91 11.99
N HIS A 108 -1.15 -9.87 11.31
CA HIS A 108 -1.25 -8.48 11.76
C HIS A 108 -0.67 -8.24 13.18
N GLN A 109 0.46 -8.94 13.50
CA GLN A 109 1.15 -8.77 14.77
C GLN A 109 2.08 -7.56 14.72
N LEU A 110 2.03 -6.74 15.76
CA LEU A 110 2.94 -5.60 15.87
C LEU A 110 4.36 -6.09 16.14
N VAL A 111 5.34 -5.62 15.37
CA VAL A 111 6.75 -5.99 15.51
C VAL A 111 7.27 -5.77 16.92
N CYS A 112 6.85 -4.66 17.54
CA CYS A 112 7.23 -4.33 18.92
C CYS A 112 6.60 -5.25 20.01
N ARG A 113 5.78 -6.24 19.65
CA ARG A 113 5.11 -7.18 20.58
C ARG A 113 5.53 -8.63 20.39
N ILE A 114 6.43 -8.91 19.46
CA ILE A 114 6.89 -10.27 19.15
C ILE A 114 8.42 -10.35 19.22
N SER A 115 8.94 -11.56 19.34
CA SER A 115 10.38 -11.79 19.36
C SER A 115 10.98 -11.74 17.94
N PRO A 116 12.29 -11.47 17.79
CA PRO A 116 12.97 -11.55 16.50
C PRO A 116 12.79 -12.88 15.79
N ARG A 117 12.81 -13.99 16.53
CA ARG A 117 12.57 -15.33 15.98
C ARG A 117 11.17 -15.49 15.44
N GLU A 118 10.16 -15.10 16.20
CA GLU A 118 8.75 -15.17 15.78
C GLU A 118 8.52 -14.29 14.56
N PHE A 119 9.10 -13.07 14.55
CA PHE A 119 9.02 -12.18 13.39
C PHE A 119 9.61 -12.80 12.14
N HIS A 120 10.80 -13.42 12.25
CA HIS A 120 11.45 -14.11 11.13
C HIS A 120 10.59 -15.27 10.61
N GLU A 121 10.10 -16.15 11.51
CA GLU A 121 9.34 -17.34 11.15
C GLU A 121 8.02 -16.97 10.48
N THR A 122 7.25 -16.05 11.09
CA THR A 122 5.94 -15.62 10.56
C THR A 122 6.04 -14.78 9.29
N THR A 123 7.06 -13.93 9.17
CA THR A 123 7.28 -13.13 7.95
C THR A 123 7.70 -14.03 6.78
N ARG A 124 8.55 -15.02 7.03
CA ARG A 124 8.91 -16.02 6.01
C ARG A 124 7.70 -16.82 5.56
N GLU A 125 6.88 -17.32 6.51
CA GLU A 125 5.65 -18.07 6.17
C GLU A 125 4.71 -17.24 5.30
N ALA A 126 4.47 -15.98 5.66
CA ALA A 126 3.63 -15.08 4.87
C ALA A 126 4.21 -14.84 3.47
N LYS A 127 5.52 -14.59 3.39
CA LYS A 127 6.23 -14.40 2.12
C LYS A 127 6.11 -15.62 1.22
N ASP A 128 6.43 -16.81 1.74
CA ASP A 128 6.40 -18.06 0.99
C ASP A 128 4.98 -18.38 0.49
N LEU A 129 3.95 -18.12 1.31
CA LEU A 129 2.57 -18.29 0.94
C LEU A 129 2.14 -17.35 -0.20
N ILE A 130 2.43 -16.05 -0.08
CA ILE A 130 2.05 -15.05 -1.10
C ILE A 130 2.76 -15.37 -2.42
N GLU A 131 4.06 -15.64 -2.39
CA GLU A 131 4.85 -16.01 -3.58
C GLU A 131 4.35 -17.30 -4.24
N SER A 132 3.82 -18.25 -3.46
CA SER A 132 3.23 -19.48 -4.02
C SER A 132 1.92 -19.25 -4.76
N ILE A 133 1.17 -18.18 -4.41
CA ILE A 133 -0.09 -17.83 -5.06
C ILE A 133 0.16 -17.10 -6.39
N ILE A 134 1.06 -16.10 -6.37
CA ILE A 134 1.31 -15.27 -7.56
C ILE A 134 2.43 -15.82 -8.47
N GLU A 135 3.10 -16.90 -8.05
CA GLU A 135 4.24 -17.54 -8.72
C GLU A 135 5.43 -16.61 -9.03
N GLU A 136 5.49 -15.47 -8.34
CA GLU A 136 6.56 -14.46 -8.46
C GLU A 136 7.11 -14.07 -7.08
N PRO A 137 8.40 -13.66 -7.01
CA PRO A 137 8.99 -13.15 -5.77
C PRO A 137 8.41 -11.78 -5.42
N ILE A 138 8.12 -11.55 -4.13
CA ILE A 138 7.70 -10.25 -3.62
C ILE A 138 8.88 -9.45 -3.07
N GLN A 139 8.89 -8.14 -3.33
CA GLN A 139 10.02 -7.26 -3.03
C GLN A 139 9.82 -6.41 -1.78
N GLY A 140 8.58 -6.11 -1.44
CA GLY A 140 8.22 -5.14 -0.42
C GLY A 140 7.59 -5.74 0.82
N TYR A 141 7.90 -5.10 1.96
CA TYR A 141 7.26 -5.39 3.24
C TYR A 141 6.67 -4.12 3.85
N ARG A 142 5.59 -4.27 4.60
CA ARG A 142 5.07 -3.25 5.52
C ARG A 142 4.63 -3.88 6.82
N ALA A 143 5.16 -3.38 7.95
CA ALA A 143 4.73 -3.83 9.26
C ALA A 143 3.34 -3.29 9.61
N PRO A 144 2.47 -4.11 10.23
CA PRO A 144 1.20 -3.64 10.78
C PRO A 144 1.38 -2.40 11.65
N ASN A 145 0.52 -1.40 11.44
CA ASN A 145 0.55 -0.13 12.17
C ASN A 145 1.93 0.56 12.23
N PHE A 146 2.77 0.40 11.21
CA PHE A 146 4.10 1.01 11.18
C PHE A 146 4.91 0.71 12.44
N SER A 147 4.91 -0.54 12.87
CA SER A 147 5.38 -0.97 14.20
C SER A 147 6.87 -1.31 14.30
N ILE A 148 7.68 -1.01 13.27
CA ILE A 148 9.14 -0.98 13.42
C ILE A 148 9.51 0.36 14.05
N LEU A 149 9.55 0.38 15.39
CA LEU A 149 9.79 1.56 16.20
C LEU A 149 11.27 1.67 16.59
N PRO A 150 11.73 2.84 17.10
CA PRO A 150 13.05 2.96 17.70
C PRO A 150 13.29 1.87 18.77
N GLY A 151 14.42 1.15 18.64
CA GLY A 151 14.77 -0.01 19.45
C GLY A 151 14.37 -1.38 18.85
N TYR A 152 13.69 -1.37 17.70
CA TYR A 152 13.27 -2.58 16.97
C TYR A 152 13.89 -2.67 15.58
N GLU A 153 15.02 -1.98 15.35
CA GLU A 153 15.72 -1.92 14.05
C GLU A 153 16.26 -3.28 13.59
N TRP A 154 16.37 -4.27 14.50
CA TRP A 154 16.66 -5.65 14.16
C TRP A 154 15.70 -6.26 13.14
N ALA A 155 14.46 -5.71 13.05
CA ALA A 155 13.47 -6.15 12.07
C ALA A 155 13.94 -5.86 10.64
N PHE A 156 14.63 -4.73 10.40
CA PHE A 156 15.19 -4.42 9.08
C PHE A 156 16.25 -5.43 8.66
N GLU A 157 17.10 -5.88 9.59
CA GLU A 157 18.10 -6.94 9.32
C GLU A 157 17.39 -8.22 8.90
N THR A 158 16.35 -8.63 9.65
CA THR A 158 15.55 -9.81 9.34
C THR A 158 14.89 -9.72 7.96
N LEU A 159 14.32 -8.57 7.61
CA LEU A 159 13.70 -8.35 6.29
C LEU A 159 14.74 -8.46 5.16
N ALA A 160 15.92 -7.87 5.34
CA ALA A 160 17.02 -7.98 4.39
C ALA A 160 17.50 -9.44 4.23
N ASP A 161 17.59 -10.20 5.33
CA ASP A 161 17.97 -11.62 5.32
C ASP A 161 16.91 -12.49 4.62
N LEU A 162 15.63 -12.12 4.71
CA LEU A 162 14.54 -12.75 3.98
C LEU A 162 14.45 -12.33 2.50
N GLY A 163 15.33 -11.41 2.05
CA GLY A 163 15.47 -11.00 0.66
C GLY A 163 14.46 -9.94 0.21
N PHE A 164 13.85 -9.19 1.13
CA PHE A 164 13.10 -7.99 0.74
C PHE A 164 14.05 -6.90 0.25
N LEU A 165 13.62 -6.12 -0.74
CA LEU A 165 14.40 -5.01 -1.29
C LEU A 165 14.04 -3.68 -0.63
N TYR A 166 12.79 -3.53 -0.24
CA TYR A 166 12.31 -2.34 0.45
C TYR A 166 11.33 -2.68 1.57
N ASP A 167 11.25 -1.77 2.51
CA ASP A 167 10.29 -1.73 3.61
C ASP A 167 9.56 -0.39 3.61
N SER A 168 8.33 -0.35 4.11
CA SER A 168 7.56 0.87 4.30
C SER A 168 6.86 0.84 5.65
N SER A 169 7.65 0.63 6.71
CA SER A 169 7.13 0.43 8.07
C SER A 169 7.33 1.65 8.98
N VAL A 170 7.90 2.74 8.46
CA VAL A 170 8.13 3.95 9.25
C VAL A 170 7.16 5.06 8.85
N HIS A 171 6.47 5.61 9.83
CA HIS A 171 5.64 6.80 9.66
C HIS A 171 6.21 7.92 10.55
N PRO A 172 6.95 8.90 10.00
CA PRO A 172 7.72 9.86 10.79
C PRO A 172 6.84 10.98 11.38
N ILE A 173 5.89 10.59 12.24
CA ILE A 173 4.97 11.48 12.96
C ILE A 173 4.91 11.13 14.45
N ARG A 174 4.33 12.04 15.26
CA ARG A 174 3.90 11.73 16.63
C ARG A 174 2.54 11.05 16.60
N HIS A 175 2.47 9.82 17.10
CA HIS A 175 1.23 9.05 17.19
C HIS A 175 1.23 8.15 18.42
N PRO A 176 0.08 7.94 19.11
CA PRO A 176 0.02 7.11 20.32
C PRO A 176 0.45 5.65 20.15
N LEU A 177 0.25 5.05 18.94
CA LEU A 177 0.54 3.65 18.67
C LEU A 177 1.88 3.45 17.90
N TYR A 178 2.24 4.42 17.05
CA TYR A 178 3.44 4.34 16.22
C TYR A 178 4.07 5.74 16.15
N SER A 179 5.08 5.99 16.93
CA SER A 179 5.70 7.32 17.00
C SER A 179 7.18 7.23 16.67
N ASN A 180 7.55 7.79 15.53
CA ASN A 180 8.94 7.94 15.13
C ASN A 180 9.15 9.30 14.43
N PRO A 181 8.88 10.43 15.13
CA PRO A 181 8.88 11.77 14.53
C PRO A 181 10.25 12.24 14.03
N ASP A 182 11.32 11.63 14.53
CA ASP A 182 12.70 11.99 14.25
C ASP A 182 13.30 11.16 13.09
N ALA A 183 12.57 10.16 12.59
CA ALA A 183 12.99 9.40 11.43
C ALA A 183 13.09 10.28 10.18
N PRO A 184 13.96 9.95 9.22
CA PRO A 184 13.98 10.60 7.92
C PRO A 184 12.60 10.58 7.27
N ARG A 185 12.23 11.66 6.59
CA ARG A 185 10.94 11.76 5.89
C ARG A 185 10.97 11.15 4.50
N GLY A 186 12.10 11.17 3.83
CA GLY A 186 12.34 10.56 2.52
C GLY A 186 13.00 9.20 2.63
N PRO A 187 13.20 8.50 1.51
CA PRO A 187 13.85 7.19 1.45
C PRO A 187 15.24 7.19 2.08
N TYR A 188 15.58 6.11 2.78
CA TYR A 188 16.92 5.92 3.36
C TYR A 188 17.28 4.43 3.48
N HIS A 189 18.58 4.14 3.44
CA HIS A 189 19.07 2.80 3.60
C HIS A 189 19.09 2.36 5.06
N VAL A 190 18.70 1.10 5.30
CA VAL A 190 18.78 0.39 6.58
C VAL A 190 19.48 -0.96 6.39
N ALA A 191 19.68 -1.72 7.45
CA ALA A 191 20.33 -3.04 7.40
C ALA A 191 21.69 -3.02 6.65
N GLY A 192 22.55 -2.06 6.99
CA GLY A 192 23.85 -1.92 6.34
C GLY A 192 23.80 -1.62 4.84
N GLY A 193 22.72 -1.03 4.35
CA GLY A 193 22.51 -0.71 2.93
C GLY A 193 21.83 -1.80 2.11
N ARG A 194 21.45 -2.91 2.75
CA ARG A 194 20.81 -4.06 2.07
C ARG A 194 19.30 -3.87 1.83
N LEU A 195 18.66 -2.99 2.60
CA LEU A 195 17.23 -2.71 2.54
C LEU A 195 17.00 -1.20 2.41
N MET A 196 16.02 -0.79 1.63
CA MET A 196 15.57 0.59 1.51
C MET A 196 14.31 0.80 2.35
N GLU A 197 14.34 1.70 3.32
CA GLU A 197 13.12 2.17 3.99
C GLU A 197 12.49 3.30 3.20
N LEU A 198 11.19 3.18 2.94
CA LEU A 198 10.35 4.12 2.19
C LEU A 198 9.23 4.66 3.10
N PRO A 199 9.49 5.74 3.86
CA PRO A 199 8.53 6.23 4.85
C PRO A 199 7.24 6.77 4.24
N ILE A 200 6.17 6.73 5.02
CA ILE A 200 4.90 7.36 4.66
C ILE A 200 5.08 8.89 4.56
N ALA A 201 4.49 9.47 3.51
CA ALA A 201 4.60 10.90 3.24
C ALA A 201 4.05 11.76 4.39
N THR A 202 4.79 12.80 4.72
CA THR A 202 4.43 13.75 5.77
C THR A 202 4.50 15.19 5.27
N TRP A 203 3.66 16.04 5.83
CA TRP A 203 3.69 17.47 5.64
C TRP A 203 4.31 18.15 6.85
N ARG A 204 5.45 18.85 6.66
CA ARG A 204 6.09 19.58 7.75
C ARG A 204 5.46 20.98 7.91
N LEU A 205 4.85 21.20 9.06
CA LEU A 205 4.18 22.46 9.40
C LEU A 205 4.57 22.88 10.82
N ALA A 206 5.06 24.13 10.99
CA ALA A 206 5.49 24.67 12.28
C ALA A 206 6.44 23.75 13.07
N GLY A 207 7.39 23.11 12.38
CA GLY A 207 8.37 22.21 13.00
C GLY A 207 7.87 20.78 13.25
N HIS A 208 6.57 20.50 13.05
CA HIS A 208 5.97 19.18 13.27
C HIS A 208 5.71 18.45 11.95
N ASN A 209 5.91 17.14 11.94
CA ASN A 209 5.51 16.29 10.84
C ASN A 209 4.04 15.89 11.04
N LEU A 210 3.21 16.21 10.06
CA LEU A 210 1.80 15.81 9.98
C LEU A 210 1.65 14.77 8.88
N SER A 211 0.80 13.76 9.05
CA SER A 211 0.58 12.75 8.01
C SER A 211 -0.01 13.38 6.76
N ALA A 212 0.59 13.13 5.60
CA ALA A 212 0.06 13.46 4.27
C ALA A 212 -0.15 12.21 3.42
N GLY A 213 0.27 11.05 3.93
CA GLY A 213 0.32 9.79 3.19
C GLY A 213 -0.95 8.93 3.22
N GLY A 214 -2.07 9.40 3.75
CA GLY A 214 -3.32 8.63 3.63
C GLY A 214 -3.83 7.95 4.91
N GLY A 215 -4.41 6.75 4.78
CA GLY A 215 -5.09 6.03 5.84
C GLY A 215 -6.21 6.85 6.48
N ALA A 216 -6.37 6.76 7.79
CA ALA A 216 -7.40 7.52 8.52
C ALA A 216 -7.35 9.04 8.26
N TYR A 217 -6.18 9.61 7.96
CA TYR A 217 -6.07 11.04 7.65
C TYR A 217 -6.73 11.41 6.33
N LEU A 218 -6.60 10.56 5.29
CA LEU A 218 -7.30 10.76 4.01
C LEU A 218 -8.81 10.65 4.20
N ARG A 219 -9.26 9.69 4.99
CA ARG A 219 -10.67 9.44 5.24
C ARG A 219 -11.32 10.50 6.12
N LEU A 220 -10.70 10.84 7.25
CA LEU A 220 -11.27 11.71 8.30
C LEU A 220 -11.16 13.21 7.98
N LEU A 221 -10.07 13.63 7.32
CA LEU A 221 -9.81 15.05 7.09
C LEU A 221 -10.40 15.53 5.74
N PRO A 222 -10.66 16.83 5.57
CA PRO A 222 -11.04 17.38 4.28
C PRO A 222 -10.02 17.08 3.19
N TYR A 223 -10.48 16.86 1.96
CA TYR A 223 -9.61 16.57 0.81
C TYR A 223 -8.44 17.57 0.66
N GLN A 224 -8.72 18.85 0.87
CA GLN A 224 -7.72 19.93 0.77
C GLN A 224 -6.52 19.77 1.70
N TYR A 225 -6.68 19.04 2.80
CA TYR A 225 -5.57 18.75 3.69
C TYR A 225 -4.53 17.85 3.01
N ILE A 226 -4.98 16.70 2.46
CA ILE A 226 -4.09 15.79 1.73
C ILE A 226 -3.51 16.44 0.49
N GLN A 227 -4.33 17.17 -0.27
CA GLN A 227 -3.89 17.91 -1.45
C GLN A 227 -2.74 18.88 -1.12
N ARG A 228 -2.86 19.67 -0.05
CA ARG A 228 -1.81 20.59 0.38
C ARG A 228 -0.56 19.85 0.86
N GLY A 229 -0.75 18.75 1.55
CA GLY A 229 0.35 17.90 2.02
C GLY A 229 1.17 17.33 0.86
N LEU A 230 0.53 16.77 -0.17
CA LEU A 230 1.20 16.25 -1.36
C LEU A 230 1.86 17.35 -2.18
N LYS A 231 1.19 18.49 -2.40
CA LYS A 231 1.81 19.66 -3.07
C LYS A 231 3.02 20.20 -2.30
N ALA A 232 2.98 20.18 -0.97
CA ALA A 232 4.11 20.55 -0.15
C ALA A 232 5.24 19.53 -0.25
N TRP A 233 4.92 18.23 -0.38
CA TRP A 233 5.88 17.18 -0.64
C TRP A 233 6.58 17.39 -1.99
N GLU A 234 5.83 17.53 -3.08
CA GLU A 234 6.38 17.82 -4.42
C GLU A 234 7.29 19.03 -4.45
N LYS A 235 6.95 20.08 -3.69
CA LYS A 235 7.73 21.31 -3.62
C LYS A 235 9.07 21.15 -2.86
N HIS A 236 9.11 20.30 -1.82
CA HIS A 236 10.23 20.26 -0.87
C HIS A 236 11.00 18.93 -0.88
N MET A 237 10.43 17.88 -1.45
CA MET A 237 11.05 16.56 -1.52
C MET A 237 11.26 16.19 -2.99
N GLN A 238 12.44 15.70 -3.31
CA GLN A 238 12.79 15.28 -4.69
C GLN A 238 12.55 13.77 -4.90
N THR A 239 11.64 13.18 -4.13
CA THR A 239 11.31 11.75 -4.15
C THR A 239 9.80 11.58 -4.23
N PRO A 240 9.30 10.44 -4.73
CA PRO A 240 7.89 10.11 -4.67
C PRO A 240 7.33 10.22 -3.24
N ALA A 241 6.06 10.59 -3.11
CA ALA A 241 5.34 10.47 -1.85
C ALA A 241 4.80 9.04 -1.72
N MET A 242 4.93 8.44 -0.53
CA MET A 242 4.28 7.17 -0.20
C MET A 242 2.89 7.45 0.37
N VAL A 243 1.84 6.97 -0.33
CA VAL A 243 0.42 7.12 0.07
C VAL A 243 -0.18 5.75 0.30
N TYR A 244 -1.00 5.60 1.34
CA TYR A 244 -1.63 4.33 1.67
C TYR A 244 -3.11 4.46 2.01
N LEU A 245 -3.84 3.37 1.82
CA LEU A 245 -5.23 3.19 2.23
C LEU A 245 -5.52 1.70 2.49
N HIS A 246 -6.74 1.43 2.98
CA HIS A 246 -7.24 0.07 3.17
C HIS A 246 -8.53 -0.12 2.38
N PRO A 247 -8.84 -1.32 1.83
CA PRO A 247 -10.08 -1.57 1.09
C PRO A 247 -11.34 -1.28 1.92
N TRP A 248 -11.34 -1.64 3.22
CA TRP A 248 -12.47 -1.42 4.11
C TRP A 248 -12.82 0.07 4.30
N GLU A 249 -11.90 1.00 4.02
CA GLU A 249 -12.17 2.43 4.09
C GLU A 249 -13.16 2.91 3.00
N LEU A 250 -13.38 2.09 1.96
CA LEU A 250 -14.38 2.35 0.90
C LEU A 250 -15.74 1.69 1.19
N ASP A 251 -15.87 0.91 2.28
CA ASP A 251 -17.12 0.21 2.60
C ASP A 251 -17.93 0.94 3.70
N PRO A 252 -18.95 1.72 3.33
CA PRO A 252 -19.83 2.36 4.30
C PRO A 252 -20.78 1.38 5.00
N ASN A 253 -20.89 0.15 4.47
CA ASN A 253 -21.81 -0.88 4.96
C ASN A 253 -21.09 -1.99 5.75
N GLN A 254 -19.86 -1.73 6.19
CA GLN A 254 -19.13 -2.69 7.01
C GLN A 254 -19.90 -3.05 8.29
N PRO A 255 -19.85 -4.31 8.74
CA PRO A 255 -20.50 -4.73 9.98
C PRO A 255 -20.01 -3.90 11.18
N ARG A 256 -20.92 -3.68 12.14
CA ARG A 256 -20.58 -2.92 13.35
C ARG A 256 -19.82 -3.81 14.33
N ILE A 257 -18.69 -3.31 14.81
CA ILE A 257 -17.93 -3.90 15.91
C ILE A 257 -18.36 -3.22 17.22
N PRO A 258 -18.45 -3.94 18.34
CA PRO A 258 -18.76 -3.34 19.65
C PRO A 258 -17.58 -2.50 20.16
N LEU A 259 -17.54 -1.24 19.79
CA LEU A 259 -16.48 -0.28 20.09
C LEU A 259 -17.01 0.88 20.93
N SER A 260 -16.12 1.61 21.61
CA SER A 260 -16.45 2.89 22.20
C SER A 260 -16.92 3.88 21.11
N PHE A 261 -17.69 4.90 21.49
CA PHE A 261 -18.18 5.91 20.56
C PHE A 261 -17.06 6.58 19.74
N LYS A 262 -15.93 6.92 20.40
CA LYS A 262 -14.76 7.51 19.72
C LYS A 262 -14.12 6.54 18.74
N SER A 263 -13.98 5.28 19.13
CA SER A 263 -13.43 4.22 18.29
C SER A 263 -14.35 3.92 17.08
N THR A 264 -15.67 3.93 17.30
CA THR A 264 -16.66 3.78 16.21
C THR A 264 -16.53 4.90 15.19
N ILE A 265 -16.46 6.17 15.63
CA ILE A 265 -16.23 7.30 14.70
C ILE A 265 -14.91 7.10 13.95
N ARG A 266 -13.84 6.76 14.66
CA ARG A 266 -12.54 6.51 14.02
C ARG A 266 -12.60 5.39 12.98
N GLN A 267 -13.40 4.35 13.20
CA GLN A 267 -13.55 3.22 12.29
C GLN A 267 -14.44 3.54 11.09
N THR A 268 -15.55 4.27 11.25
CA THR A 268 -16.60 4.37 10.23
C THR A 268 -16.75 5.73 9.57
N TRP A 269 -16.30 6.81 10.22
CA TRP A 269 -16.48 8.15 9.68
C TRP A 269 -15.73 8.36 8.37
N GLY A 270 -16.42 8.90 7.37
CA GLY A 270 -15.83 9.29 6.08
C GLY A 270 -15.74 8.17 5.04
N THR A 271 -16.12 6.92 5.36
CA THR A 271 -16.09 5.78 4.41
C THR A 271 -16.94 6.04 3.17
N SER A 272 -18.12 6.65 3.30
CA SER A 272 -18.99 7.00 2.18
C SER A 272 -18.42 8.07 1.24
N ALA A 273 -17.50 8.90 1.72
CA ALA A 273 -16.88 9.95 0.91
C ALA A 273 -15.51 9.53 0.33
N MET A 274 -15.01 8.34 0.69
CA MET A 274 -13.65 7.94 0.37
C MET A 274 -13.42 7.77 -1.13
N GLU A 275 -14.36 7.13 -1.85
CA GLU A 275 -14.25 6.94 -3.30
C GLU A 275 -14.16 8.28 -4.04
N ALA A 276 -15.03 9.25 -3.70
CA ALA A 276 -14.98 10.57 -4.31
C ALA A 276 -13.68 11.34 -4.00
N LYS A 277 -13.11 11.13 -2.82
CA LYS A 277 -11.78 11.71 -2.47
C LYS A 277 -10.65 11.07 -3.28
N LEU A 278 -10.67 9.74 -3.45
CA LEU A 278 -9.68 9.04 -4.27
C LEU A 278 -9.80 9.43 -5.74
N GLN A 279 -11.02 9.52 -6.28
CA GLN A 279 -11.25 9.99 -7.66
C GLN A 279 -10.57 11.35 -7.88
N ARG A 280 -10.82 12.31 -6.99
CA ARG A 280 -10.19 13.65 -7.07
C ARG A 280 -8.67 13.59 -6.90
N LEU A 281 -8.16 12.65 -6.11
CA LEU A 281 -6.73 12.47 -5.90
C LEU A 281 -6.06 12.00 -7.20
N PHE A 282 -6.65 11.01 -7.88
CA PHE A 282 -6.16 10.47 -9.16
C PHE A 282 -6.24 11.46 -10.32
N GLU A 283 -7.23 12.37 -10.31
CA GLU A 283 -7.31 13.46 -11.27
C GLU A 283 -6.18 14.50 -11.12
N GLN A 284 -5.64 14.66 -9.92
CA GLN A 284 -4.68 15.72 -9.61
C GLN A 284 -3.23 15.26 -9.50
N PHE A 285 -2.99 14.00 -9.13
CA PHE A 285 -1.68 13.43 -8.91
C PHE A 285 -1.52 12.13 -9.69
N HIS A 286 -0.29 11.84 -10.14
CA HIS A 286 0.03 10.57 -10.76
C HIS A 286 0.48 9.56 -9.71
N PHE A 287 0.00 8.32 -9.85
CA PHE A 287 0.33 7.24 -8.96
C PHE A 287 0.77 6.00 -9.73
N ALA A 288 1.68 5.23 -9.13
CA ALA A 288 2.16 3.95 -9.61
C ALA A 288 2.44 3.03 -8.42
N PRO A 289 2.67 1.72 -8.66
CA PRO A 289 3.23 0.82 -7.65
C PRO A 289 4.59 1.32 -7.13
N VAL A 290 4.99 0.85 -5.96
CA VAL A 290 6.29 1.21 -5.35
C VAL A 290 7.44 0.88 -6.29
N ARG A 291 7.46 -0.33 -6.89
CA ARG A 291 8.50 -0.76 -7.83
C ARG A 291 8.73 0.24 -8.98
N ASP A 292 7.66 0.88 -9.46
CA ASP A 292 7.72 1.83 -10.58
C ASP A 292 8.02 3.24 -10.11
N ALA A 293 7.32 3.72 -9.06
CA ALA A 293 7.51 5.05 -8.50
C ALA A 293 8.95 5.26 -7.96
N TYR A 294 9.52 4.24 -7.33
CA TYR A 294 10.86 4.29 -6.74
C TYR A 294 11.92 3.53 -7.56
N LYS A 295 11.65 3.22 -8.84
CA LYS A 295 12.56 2.45 -9.70
C LYS A 295 13.99 2.98 -9.71
N SER A 296 14.19 4.29 -9.78
CA SER A 296 15.51 4.91 -9.77
C SER A 296 16.31 4.69 -8.48
N LEU A 297 15.62 4.45 -7.34
CA LEU A 297 16.25 4.22 -6.03
C LEU A 297 16.43 2.73 -5.74
N LEU A 298 15.48 1.89 -6.16
CA LEU A 298 15.53 0.44 -5.95
C LEU A 298 16.49 -0.25 -6.93
N GLY A 299 16.74 0.39 -8.10
CA GLY A 299 17.59 -0.16 -9.17
C GLY A 299 16.91 -1.30 -9.92
N ASP A 300 17.48 -1.68 -11.06
CA ASP A 300 17.06 -2.87 -11.83
C ASP A 300 17.69 -4.14 -11.19
N LYS A 301 17.42 -4.39 -9.91
CA LYS A 301 17.82 -5.65 -9.29
C LYS A 301 16.91 -6.73 -9.83
N GLU A 302 17.37 -7.42 -10.88
CA GLU A 302 16.72 -8.65 -11.33
C GLU A 302 16.70 -9.66 -10.18
N PHE A 303 15.54 -10.21 -9.94
CA PHE A 303 15.37 -11.32 -9.00
C PHE A 303 16.13 -12.54 -9.51
N LEU A 304 17.00 -13.09 -8.70
CA LEU A 304 17.48 -14.46 -8.91
C LEU A 304 16.29 -15.39 -8.65
N PRO A 305 15.79 -16.13 -9.66
CA PRO A 305 14.70 -17.05 -9.44
C PRO A 305 15.07 -18.10 -8.39
N ARG A 306 14.13 -18.45 -7.54
CA ARG A 306 14.34 -19.53 -6.55
C ARG A 306 14.81 -20.80 -7.28
N LYS A 307 15.87 -21.43 -6.80
CA LYS A 307 16.41 -22.70 -7.34
C LYS A 307 15.51 -23.91 -7.11
N THR A 308 14.39 -23.76 -6.39
CA THR A 308 13.48 -24.89 -6.09
C THR A 308 12.02 -24.38 -6.07
N PRO A 309 11.14 -24.92 -6.94
CA PRO A 309 9.70 -24.63 -6.86
C PRO A 309 9.13 -25.20 -5.54
N PHE A 310 8.37 -24.38 -4.84
CA PHE A 310 7.58 -24.86 -3.69
C PHE A 310 6.42 -25.72 -4.23
N GLN A 311 6.34 -26.97 -3.84
CA GLN A 311 5.17 -27.81 -4.15
C GLN A 311 4.09 -27.50 -3.12
N LEU A 312 2.96 -26.97 -3.58
CA LEU A 312 1.74 -26.84 -2.78
C LEU A 312 1.38 -28.20 -2.18
N THR A 313 1.39 -28.32 -0.87
CA THR A 313 0.86 -29.51 -0.19
C THR A 313 -0.63 -29.64 -0.51
N GLU A 314 -1.12 -30.87 -0.70
CA GLU A 314 -2.51 -31.18 -1.07
C GLU A 314 -3.58 -30.58 -0.16
N GLN A 315 -3.20 -30.13 1.05
CA GLN A 315 -4.10 -29.44 1.99
C GLN A 315 -4.60 -28.08 1.51
N VAL A 316 -3.84 -27.34 0.69
CA VAL A 316 -4.27 -26.04 0.15
C VAL A 316 -5.24 -26.22 -1.01
N LYS A 317 -5.14 -27.34 -1.76
CA LYS A 317 -6.06 -27.66 -2.86
C LYS A 317 -7.45 -28.11 -2.39
N GLN A 318 -7.59 -28.60 -1.16
CA GLN A 318 -8.86 -29.06 -0.59
C GLN A 318 -9.74 -27.94 0.01
N VAL A 319 -9.22 -26.73 0.19
CA VAL A 319 -9.97 -25.58 0.73
C VAL A 319 -10.54 -24.70 -0.39
N ALA A 320 -10.08 -24.89 -1.64
CA ALA A 320 -10.52 -24.12 -2.81
C ALA A 320 -11.48 -24.91 -3.75
N GLY A 321 -11.96 -26.09 -3.33
CA GLY A 321 -12.94 -26.91 -4.02
C GLY A 321 -14.28 -26.99 -3.16
#